data_dc684dbc2f598612d5062fd131147065
#
_entry.id   dc684dbc2f598612d5062fd131147065
#
_cell.length_a   1.000
_cell.length_b   1.000
_cell.length_c   1.000
_cell.angle_alpha   90.00
_cell.angle_beta   90.00
_cell.angle_gamma   90.00
#
_symmetry.space_group_name_H-M   'P 1'
#
loop_
_entity.id
_entity.type
_entity.pdbx_description
1 polymer ?
#
loop_
_entity_poly.entity_id
_entity_poly.type
_entity_poly.pdbx_seq_one_letter_code
_entity_poly.pdbx_strand_id
1 'polypeptide(L)'
;MLSLALKKWLKFKITFLATISTMFLSQCTDQAGQGTNNQNKIIPAVEAVQARFGALPLTERLSGLVKAKNQVEIYPEVSAVIVSVPVKNGDFVKRGQPLVRLRDTEFRERLKQARASYQIAEAQLKQAEAELIETKSDLERLRTLSDQGLASTADLENIQTQALSAEADVSLAKARVAQAQATLDERQEVLSQTTIRAPISGQVGNRRAEVGMLVNSNSKLFTLGQLDSVRVEIILTDHMLSYIKKGQRTEIGSGSGFSEFLTARLSRISPFLHPITHSTVAEIDLANPDGKLMSGMFVSVDVFYGESDQATLVPLSSLYNNPNSGEIGVYVTEAPLDREPVSISSSGKSAALSEPVKFKFVPVDVIAKGRMEAGISGIDPKSWVVTIGQDLLGGASNTARVRTVNWAWVEQLQRLQREDFLEEIMQKQQEAARDSMSLKRLNSTSE
;
A
#
# COMPACT_ATOMS: atom_id res chain seq x y z
N MET A 1 -43.21 -25.50 -42.21
CA MET A 1 -43.96 -24.62 -43.12
C MET A 1 -43.96 -23.16 -42.63
N LEU A 2 -42.84 -22.66 -42.10
CA LEU A 2 -42.74 -21.25 -41.57
C LEU A 2 -41.63 -20.42 -42.27
N SER A 3 -40.99 -20.92 -43.29
CA SER A 3 -39.83 -20.31 -43.94
C SER A 3 -40.13 -19.58 -45.25
N LEU A 4 -41.33 -19.76 -45.84
CA LEU A 4 -41.69 -19.11 -47.13
C LEU A 4 -42.47 -17.78 -46.99
N ALA A 5 -43.07 -17.50 -45.85
CA ALA A 5 -43.85 -16.26 -45.65
C ALA A 5 -42.97 -15.04 -45.38
N LEU A 6 -41.78 -15.23 -44.76
CA LEU A 6 -40.88 -14.13 -44.41
C LEU A 6 -40.11 -13.56 -45.62
N LYS A 7 -39.86 -14.36 -46.66
CA LYS A 7 -39.15 -13.90 -47.89
C LYS A 7 -40.01 -13.09 -48.82
N LYS A 8 -41.34 -13.24 -48.79
CA LYS A 8 -42.27 -12.43 -49.62
C LYS A 8 -42.57 -11.04 -49.04
N TRP A 9 -42.50 -10.92 -47.70
CA TRP A 9 -42.76 -9.63 -47.01
C TRP A 9 -41.59 -8.68 -47.12
N LEU A 10 -40.36 -9.19 -47.23
CA LEU A 10 -39.15 -8.35 -47.33
C LEU A 10 -38.95 -7.79 -48.75
N LYS A 11 -39.46 -8.46 -49.83
CA LYS A 11 -39.39 -7.97 -51.21
C LYS A 11 -40.40 -6.87 -51.51
N PHE A 12 -41.52 -6.80 -50.79
CA PHE A 12 -42.54 -5.79 -51.02
C PHE A 12 -42.20 -4.43 -50.41
N LYS A 13 -41.34 -4.38 -49.38
CA LYS A 13 -40.86 -3.11 -48.75
C LYS A 13 -39.71 -2.44 -49.51
N ILE A 14 -38.92 -3.19 -50.26
CA ILE A 14 -37.78 -2.64 -51.02
C ILE A 14 -38.23 -1.95 -52.30
N THR A 15 -39.32 -2.41 -52.91
CA THR A 15 -39.87 -1.82 -54.18
C THR A 15 -40.68 -0.53 -53.92
N PHE A 16 -41.22 -0.32 -52.73
CA PHE A 16 -41.99 0.89 -52.41
C PHE A 16 -41.12 2.08 -51.97
N LEU A 17 -39.86 1.83 -51.60
CA LEU A 17 -38.92 2.89 -51.21
C LEU A 17 -38.14 3.47 -52.40
N ALA A 18 -38.11 2.78 -53.54
CA ALA A 18 -37.39 3.21 -54.75
C ALA A 18 -38.20 4.17 -55.65
N THR A 19 -39.53 4.26 -55.48
CA THR A 19 -40.40 5.10 -56.36
C THR A 19 -40.69 6.49 -55.77
N ILE A 20 -40.29 6.77 -54.50
CA ILE A 20 -40.49 8.12 -53.91
C ILE A 20 -39.22 8.99 -54.05
N SER A 21 -38.07 8.43 -54.43
CA SER A 21 -36.81 9.17 -54.58
C SER A 21 -36.60 9.85 -55.95
N THR A 22 -37.51 9.71 -56.93
CA THR A 22 -37.30 10.26 -58.27
C THR A 22 -38.19 11.46 -58.61
N MET A 23 -38.93 12.01 -57.63
CA MET A 23 -39.88 13.10 -57.95
C MET A 23 -39.54 14.48 -57.30
N PHE A 24 -38.32 14.65 -56.80
CA PHE A 24 -37.86 15.92 -56.20
C PHE A 24 -36.56 16.49 -56.80
N LEU A 25 -36.32 16.24 -58.10
CA LEU A 25 -35.16 16.78 -58.81
C LEU A 25 -35.59 17.49 -60.10
N SER A 26 -36.36 18.55 -60.01
CA SER A 26 -36.47 19.59 -61.06
C SER A 26 -37.19 20.79 -60.53
N GLN A 27 -36.45 21.75 -60.02
CA GLN A 27 -36.69 23.21 -60.14
C GLN A 27 -35.71 23.92 -59.17
N CYS A 28 -34.65 24.45 -59.71
CA CYS A 28 -34.03 25.70 -59.35
C CYS A 28 -32.99 26.04 -60.42
N THR A 29 -33.46 26.79 -61.43
CA THR A 29 -32.60 27.51 -62.35
C THR A 29 -32.28 28.90 -61.77
N ASP A 30 -31.01 29.27 -61.86
CA ASP A 30 -30.40 30.58 -61.98
C ASP A 30 -30.99 31.76 -61.20
N GLN A 31 -30.24 32.14 -60.19
CA GLN A 31 -29.98 33.60 -59.94
C GLN A 31 -28.50 33.71 -59.46
N ALA A 32 -27.64 34.13 -60.40
CA ALA A 32 -26.30 34.60 -60.10
C ALA A 32 -26.39 35.89 -59.27
N GLY A 33 -26.33 35.74 -57.95
CA GLY A 33 -26.09 36.81 -57.00
C GLY A 33 -24.63 36.75 -56.60
N GLN A 34 -23.83 37.76 -56.98
CA GLN A 34 -22.52 38.05 -56.46
C GLN A 34 -22.58 38.21 -54.93
N GLY A 35 -22.53 37.13 -54.19
CA GLY A 35 -22.31 37.09 -52.76
C GLY A 35 -20.80 37.14 -52.53
N THR A 36 -20.29 38.25 -52.09
CA THR A 36 -18.94 38.39 -51.50
C THR A 36 -18.72 37.27 -50.50
N ASN A 37 -17.82 36.35 -50.85
CA ASN A 37 -17.42 35.21 -50.03
C ASN A 37 -16.57 35.74 -48.86
N ASN A 38 -17.18 36.45 -47.92
CA ASN A 38 -16.63 36.78 -46.63
C ASN A 38 -16.81 35.54 -45.73
N GLN A 39 -16.09 34.47 -46.02
CA GLN A 39 -15.88 33.43 -45.03
C GLN A 39 -15.23 34.12 -43.82
N ASN A 40 -16.04 34.47 -42.83
CA ASN A 40 -15.55 34.76 -41.49
C ASN A 40 -14.72 33.55 -41.03
N LYS A 41 -13.42 33.57 -41.34
CA LYS A 41 -12.47 32.58 -40.93
C LYS A 41 -12.50 32.58 -39.42
N ILE A 42 -13.20 31.63 -38.83
CA ILE A 42 -13.26 31.48 -37.36
C ILE A 42 -11.82 31.28 -36.89
N ILE A 43 -11.29 32.29 -36.18
CA ILE A 43 -9.96 32.23 -35.64
C ILE A 43 -10.03 31.45 -34.33
N PRO A 44 -9.41 30.27 -34.22
CA PRO A 44 -9.47 29.45 -33.01
C PRO A 44 -8.83 30.15 -31.82
N ALA A 45 -9.26 29.78 -30.62
CA ALA A 45 -8.65 30.19 -29.38
C ALA A 45 -7.76 29.01 -28.84
N VAL A 46 -6.56 29.33 -28.40
CA VAL A 46 -5.59 28.39 -27.85
C VAL A 46 -5.07 28.88 -26.50
N GLU A 47 -4.64 27.97 -25.66
CA GLU A 47 -3.89 28.30 -24.43
C GLU A 47 -2.39 28.17 -24.67
N ALA A 48 -1.60 29.12 -24.17
CA ALA A 48 -0.16 29.08 -24.26
C ALA A 48 0.51 29.46 -22.94
N VAL A 49 1.63 28.80 -22.67
CA VAL A 49 2.51 29.04 -21.53
C VAL A 49 3.90 29.42 -22.04
N GLN A 50 4.63 30.22 -21.27
CA GLN A 50 6.01 30.53 -21.61
C GLN A 50 6.92 29.36 -21.20
N ALA A 51 7.73 28.88 -22.13
CA ALA A 51 8.74 27.87 -21.86
C ALA A 51 9.77 28.40 -20.85
N ARG A 52 10.34 27.51 -20.03
CA ARG A 52 11.38 27.85 -19.04
C ARG A 52 12.63 27.04 -19.28
N PHE A 53 13.78 27.53 -18.81
CA PHE A 53 15.03 26.82 -18.88
C PHE A 53 15.35 26.19 -17.53
N GLY A 54 15.76 24.91 -17.52
CA GLY A 54 16.11 24.20 -16.29
C GLY A 54 16.40 22.74 -16.49
N ALA A 55 16.75 22.07 -15.41
CA ALA A 55 16.86 20.61 -15.37
C ALA A 55 15.49 20.02 -14.98
N LEU A 56 15.15 18.90 -15.60
CA LEU A 56 13.92 18.17 -15.30
C LEU A 56 14.22 17.09 -14.25
N PRO A 57 13.49 17.06 -13.12
CA PRO A 57 13.62 15.97 -12.16
C PRO A 57 13.16 14.65 -12.81
N LEU A 58 14.07 13.67 -12.82
CA LEU A 58 13.79 12.34 -13.32
C LEU A 58 13.16 11.50 -12.23
N THR A 59 11.93 11.04 -12.46
CA THR A 59 11.15 10.29 -11.48
C THR A 59 10.61 9.00 -12.06
N GLU A 60 10.66 7.93 -11.27
CA GLU A 60 10.02 6.67 -11.59
C GLU A 60 8.79 6.49 -10.68
N ARG A 61 7.62 6.28 -11.29
CA ARG A 61 6.37 6.05 -10.56
C ARG A 61 6.10 4.56 -10.44
N LEU A 62 6.00 4.10 -9.19
CA LEU A 62 5.80 2.71 -8.83
C LEU A 62 4.56 2.58 -7.93
N SER A 63 3.95 1.39 -7.97
CA SER A 63 2.92 1.02 -6.99
C SER A 63 3.59 0.45 -5.76
N GLY A 64 3.25 0.96 -4.58
CA GLY A 64 3.74 0.48 -3.29
C GLY A 64 2.63 -0.16 -2.47
N LEU A 65 2.99 -1.20 -1.71
CA LEU A 65 2.14 -1.83 -0.71
C LEU A 65 2.58 -1.42 0.69
N VAL A 66 1.67 -0.84 1.44
CA VAL A 66 1.91 -0.48 2.85
C VAL A 66 1.85 -1.72 3.72
N LYS A 67 2.88 -1.93 4.53
CA LYS A 67 2.94 -2.98 5.56
C LYS A 67 3.22 -2.39 6.93
N ALA A 68 2.74 -3.02 7.98
CA ALA A 68 3.15 -2.69 9.33
C ALA A 68 4.66 -2.90 9.49
N LYS A 69 5.33 -2.09 10.31
CA LYS A 69 6.77 -2.25 10.58
C LYS A 69 7.09 -3.65 11.09
N ASN A 70 6.32 -4.12 12.06
CA ASN A 70 6.32 -5.47 12.58
C ASN A 70 4.88 -5.99 12.60
N GLN A 71 4.68 -7.19 12.09
CA GLN A 71 3.39 -7.85 12.08
C GLN A 71 3.57 -9.29 12.53
N VAL A 72 2.75 -9.72 13.49
CA VAL A 72 2.78 -11.08 14.04
C VAL A 72 1.37 -11.65 14.06
N GLU A 73 1.24 -12.88 13.61
CA GLU A 73 0.00 -13.64 13.72
C GLU A 73 0.02 -14.44 15.02
N ILE A 74 -1.07 -14.40 15.77
CA ILE A 74 -1.17 -15.03 17.08
C ILE A 74 -1.94 -16.33 16.96
N TYR A 75 -1.29 -17.40 17.42
CA TYR A 75 -1.82 -18.76 17.49
C TYR A 75 -1.75 -19.26 18.93
N PRO A 76 -2.65 -20.14 19.39
CA PRO A 76 -2.53 -20.80 20.66
C PRO A 76 -1.46 -21.91 20.61
N GLU A 77 -0.75 -22.12 21.70
CA GLU A 77 0.22 -23.22 21.82
C GLU A 77 -0.41 -24.50 22.34
N VAL A 78 -1.55 -24.38 23.04
CA VAL A 78 -2.32 -25.50 23.60
C VAL A 78 -3.75 -25.51 23.07
N SER A 79 -4.32 -26.72 22.98
CA SER A 79 -5.71 -26.89 22.53
C SER A 79 -6.65 -26.78 23.73
N ALA A 80 -7.56 -25.79 23.69
CA ALA A 80 -8.58 -25.62 24.71
C ALA A 80 -9.72 -24.67 24.22
N VAL A 81 -10.79 -24.58 25.00
CA VAL A 81 -11.93 -23.69 24.71
C VAL A 81 -11.63 -22.29 25.22
N ILE A 82 -11.93 -21.28 24.42
CA ILE A 82 -11.80 -19.86 24.80
C ILE A 82 -12.86 -19.51 25.87
N VAL A 83 -12.40 -18.98 27.00
CA VAL A 83 -13.25 -18.52 28.10
C VAL A 83 -13.49 -17.00 28.03
N SER A 84 -12.46 -16.24 27.67
CA SER A 84 -12.60 -14.78 27.55
C SER A 84 -11.63 -14.19 26.52
N VAL A 85 -12.11 -13.11 25.86
CA VAL A 85 -11.36 -12.33 24.88
C VAL A 85 -11.50 -10.86 25.26
N PRO A 86 -10.59 -10.30 26.08
CA PRO A 86 -10.71 -8.95 26.63
C PRO A 86 -10.38 -7.84 25.61
N VAL A 87 -9.95 -8.17 24.38
CA VAL A 87 -9.51 -7.23 23.36
C VAL A 87 -10.43 -7.24 22.14
N LYS A 88 -10.54 -6.07 21.48
CA LYS A 88 -11.34 -5.86 20.25
C LYS A 88 -10.42 -5.49 19.08
N ASN A 89 -10.95 -5.58 17.85
CA ASN A 89 -10.26 -5.03 16.69
C ASN A 89 -10.04 -3.51 16.85
N GLY A 90 -8.83 -3.06 16.56
CA GLY A 90 -8.42 -1.66 16.69
C GLY A 90 -7.79 -1.31 18.05
N ASP A 91 -7.95 -2.14 19.09
CA ASP A 91 -7.35 -1.87 20.39
C ASP A 91 -5.82 -1.89 20.31
N PHE A 92 -5.20 -0.94 21.02
CA PHE A 92 -3.76 -0.96 21.23
C PHE A 92 -3.42 -1.83 22.44
N VAL A 93 -2.50 -2.77 22.27
CA VAL A 93 -2.04 -3.67 23.34
C VAL A 93 -0.55 -3.53 23.59
N LYS A 94 -0.14 -3.68 24.82
CA LYS A 94 1.29 -3.70 25.23
C LYS A 94 1.82 -5.12 25.21
N ARG A 95 3.11 -5.28 24.95
CA ARG A 95 3.80 -6.57 25.07
C ARG A 95 3.52 -7.20 26.43
N GLY A 96 3.18 -8.49 26.46
CA GLY A 96 2.81 -9.25 27.66
C GLY A 96 1.34 -9.11 28.10
N GLN A 97 0.57 -8.21 27.50
CA GLN A 97 -0.84 -8.04 27.83
C GLN A 97 -1.65 -9.27 27.41
N PRO A 98 -2.56 -9.78 28.25
CA PRO A 98 -3.39 -10.94 27.92
C PRO A 98 -4.40 -10.59 26.82
N LEU A 99 -4.45 -11.43 25.79
CA LEU A 99 -5.34 -11.30 24.63
C LEU A 99 -6.51 -12.29 24.71
N VAL A 100 -6.23 -13.51 25.17
CA VAL A 100 -7.21 -14.60 25.29
C VAL A 100 -6.92 -15.39 26.55
N ARG A 101 -7.96 -15.84 27.21
CA ARG A 101 -7.88 -16.86 28.26
C ARG A 101 -8.60 -18.12 27.79
N LEU A 102 -7.88 -19.21 27.81
CA LEU A 102 -8.39 -20.53 27.53
C LEU A 102 -8.87 -21.20 28.83
N ARG A 103 -9.69 -22.24 28.72
CA ARG A 103 -10.10 -23.05 29.86
C ARG A 103 -8.89 -23.78 30.42
N ASP A 104 -8.56 -23.51 31.67
CA ASP A 104 -7.35 -23.97 32.32
C ASP A 104 -7.56 -25.06 33.40
N THR A 105 -8.81 -25.48 33.64
CA THR A 105 -9.17 -26.42 34.70
C THR A 105 -8.36 -27.73 34.62
N GLU A 106 -8.28 -28.35 33.46
CA GLU A 106 -7.53 -29.58 33.25
C GLU A 106 -6.03 -29.39 33.47
N PHE A 107 -5.47 -28.30 32.98
CA PHE A 107 -4.05 -27.95 33.13
C PHE A 107 -3.68 -27.69 34.60
N ARG A 108 -4.56 -27.05 35.35
CA ARG A 108 -4.38 -26.84 36.82
C ARG A 108 -4.38 -28.15 37.58
N GLU A 109 -5.28 -29.08 37.26
CA GLU A 109 -5.31 -30.37 37.92
C GLU A 109 -4.06 -31.17 37.58
N ARG A 110 -3.56 -31.18 36.36
CA ARG A 110 -2.29 -31.80 35.95
C ARG A 110 -1.11 -31.19 36.69
N LEU A 111 -1.07 -29.86 36.85
CA LEU A 111 -0.04 -29.17 37.63
C LEU A 111 -0.08 -29.63 39.12
N LYS A 112 -1.29 -29.69 39.70
CA LYS A 112 -1.46 -30.14 41.08
C LYS A 112 -0.97 -31.58 41.28
N GLN A 113 -1.24 -32.48 40.33
CA GLN A 113 -0.74 -33.85 40.36
C GLN A 113 0.78 -33.88 40.28
N ALA A 114 1.43 -33.13 39.39
CA ALA A 114 2.88 -33.05 39.28
C ALA A 114 3.50 -32.49 40.56
N ARG A 115 2.88 -31.49 41.20
CA ARG A 115 3.34 -30.95 42.48
C ARG A 115 3.28 -31.98 43.60
N ALA A 116 2.22 -32.77 43.64
CA ALA A 116 2.14 -33.89 44.62
C ALA A 116 3.23 -34.94 44.39
N SER A 117 3.52 -35.31 43.15
CA SER A 117 4.60 -36.23 42.78
C SER A 117 5.98 -35.71 43.21
N TYR A 118 6.23 -34.42 43.02
CA TYR A 118 7.44 -33.75 43.48
C TYR A 118 7.58 -33.82 45.00
N GLN A 119 6.51 -33.55 45.77
CA GLN A 119 6.50 -33.62 47.23
C GLN A 119 6.77 -35.05 47.74
N ILE A 120 6.26 -36.09 47.03
CA ILE A 120 6.54 -37.49 47.36
C ILE A 120 8.03 -37.81 47.16
N ALA A 121 8.61 -37.35 46.04
CA ALA A 121 10.04 -37.55 45.75
C ALA A 121 10.93 -36.82 46.79
N GLU A 122 10.56 -35.60 47.22
CA GLU A 122 11.26 -34.88 48.30
C GLU A 122 11.20 -35.68 49.64
N ALA A 123 10.04 -36.25 49.99
CA ALA A 123 9.89 -37.02 51.17
C ALA A 123 10.76 -38.31 51.14
N GLN A 124 10.82 -38.98 49.98
CA GLN A 124 11.69 -40.14 49.75
C GLN A 124 13.18 -39.79 49.87
N LEU A 125 13.60 -38.60 49.36
CA LEU A 125 14.96 -38.12 49.53
C LEU A 125 15.30 -37.91 51.01
N LYS A 126 14.43 -37.26 51.78
CA LYS A 126 14.61 -37.05 53.23
C LYS A 126 14.72 -38.37 53.99
N GLN A 127 13.94 -39.38 53.58
CA GLN A 127 14.04 -40.72 54.16
C GLN A 127 15.41 -41.34 53.87
N ALA A 128 15.85 -41.31 52.61
CA ALA A 128 17.17 -41.89 52.23
C ALA A 128 18.35 -41.13 52.90
N GLU A 129 18.21 -39.79 53.04
CA GLU A 129 19.21 -38.97 53.75
C GLU A 129 19.29 -39.33 55.25
N ALA A 130 18.15 -39.60 55.90
CA ALA A 130 18.10 -40.03 57.29
C ALA A 130 18.75 -41.40 57.46
N GLU A 131 18.49 -42.37 56.58
CA GLU A 131 19.08 -43.70 56.59
C GLU A 131 20.61 -43.64 56.36
N LEU A 132 21.11 -42.79 55.51
CA LEU A 132 22.53 -42.56 55.29
C LEU A 132 23.19 -41.95 56.52
N ILE A 133 22.51 -40.97 57.20
CA ILE A 133 23.06 -40.43 58.47
C ILE A 133 23.18 -41.48 59.55
N GLU A 134 22.14 -42.32 59.71
CA GLU A 134 22.19 -43.50 60.66
C GLU A 134 23.34 -44.39 60.33
N THR A 135 23.43 -44.91 59.10
CA THR A 135 24.48 -45.86 58.66
C THR A 135 25.88 -45.27 58.79
N LYS A 136 26.09 -44.00 58.47
CA LYS A 136 27.35 -43.27 58.62
C LYS A 136 27.74 -43.18 60.14
N SER A 137 26.80 -42.91 61.03
CA SER A 137 27.04 -42.88 62.48
C SER A 137 27.43 -44.21 63.01
N ASP A 138 26.79 -45.30 62.52
CA ASP A 138 27.14 -46.66 62.91
C ASP A 138 28.52 -47.09 62.42
N LEU A 139 28.87 -46.71 61.18
CA LEU A 139 30.18 -46.90 60.61
C LEU A 139 31.29 -46.21 61.44
N GLU A 140 31.09 -44.98 61.85
CA GLU A 140 32.03 -44.20 62.64
C GLU A 140 32.21 -44.79 64.03
N ARG A 141 31.12 -45.25 64.65
CA ARG A 141 31.12 -45.96 65.94
C ARG A 141 31.90 -47.30 65.84
N LEU A 142 31.64 -48.10 64.80
CA LEU A 142 32.26 -49.37 64.58
C LEU A 142 33.76 -49.24 64.23
N ARG A 143 34.14 -48.17 63.50
CA ARG A 143 35.56 -47.85 63.27
C ARG A 143 36.30 -47.58 64.56
N THR A 144 35.73 -46.80 65.48
CA THR A 144 36.30 -46.46 66.78
C THR A 144 36.52 -47.74 67.65
N LEU A 145 35.56 -48.71 67.62
CA LEU A 145 35.67 -49.98 68.31
C LEU A 145 36.70 -50.90 67.64
N SER A 146 36.82 -50.93 66.36
CA SER A 146 37.81 -51.67 65.61
C SER A 146 39.25 -51.22 65.92
N ASP A 147 39.46 -49.90 65.99
CA ASP A 147 40.74 -49.29 66.32
C ASP A 147 41.17 -49.63 67.76
N GLN A 148 40.21 -49.95 68.64
CA GLN A 148 40.43 -50.47 69.99
C GLN A 148 40.56 -52.00 70.04
N GLY A 149 40.47 -52.67 68.89
CA GLY A 149 40.54 -54.13 68.82
C GLY A 149 39.29 -54.85 69.32
N LEU A 150 38.13 -54.17 69.41
CA LEU A 150 36.87 -54.67 70.00
C LEU A 150 35.84 -55.02 68.92
N ALA A 151 36.15 -54.86 67.64
CA ALA A 151 35.22 -55.17 66.51
C ALA A 151 35.95 -56.06 65.47
N SER A 152 35.15 -56.89 64.75
CA SER A 152 35.63 -57.74 63.66
C SER A 152 35.87 -56.95 62.40
N THR A 153 36.91 -57.28 61.61
CA THR A 153 37.14 -56.70 60.26
C THR A 153 35.99 -56.97 59.33
N ALA A 154 35.36 -58.15 59.43
CA ALA A 154 34.16 -58.47 58.62
C ALA A 154 32.97 -57.59 58.94
N ASP A 155 32.76 -57.21 60.21
CA ASP A 155 31.65 -56.26 60.59
C ASP A 155 31.89 -54.86 60.02
N LEU A 156 33.18 -54.41 60.04
CA LEU A 156 33.58 -53.14 59.49
C LEU A 156 33.32 -53.07 57.95
N GLU A 157 33.74 -54.16 57.24
CA GLU A 157 33.50 -54.28 55.78
C GLU A 157 32.00 -54.29 55.47
N ASN A 158 31.17 -54.97 56.25
CA ASN A 158 29.74 -55.03 56.09
C ASN A 158 29.07 -53.59 56.21
N ILE A 159 29.43 -52.92 57.32
CA ILE A 159 28.82 -51.57 57.54
C ILE A 159 29.35 -50.53 56.54
N GLN A 160 30.59 -50.66 56.02
CA GLN A 160 31.10 -49.83 54.93
C GLN A 160 30.31 -50.07 53.65
N THR A 161 29.97 -51.28 53.32
CA THR A 161 29.15 -51.64 52.14
C THR A 161 27.72 -51.09 52.29
N GLN A 162 27.13 -51.16 53.49
CA GLN A 162 25.85 -50.59 53.81
C GLN A 162 25.85 -49.05 53.65
N ALA A 163 26.89 -48.36 54.10
CA ALA A 163 27.06 -46.94 53.97
C ALA A 163 27.17 -46.51 52.49
N LEU A 164 27.92 -47.28 51.67
CA LEU A 164 27.98 -47.05 50.21
C LEU A 164 26.65 -47.30 49.53
N SER A 165 25.87 -48.31 49.96
CA SER A 165 24.53 -48.56 49.45
C SER A 165 23.58 -47.38 49.77
N ALA A 166 23.58 -46.93 51.05
CA ALA A 166 22.74 -45.78 51.47
C ALA A 166 23.12 -44.46 50.72
N GLU A 167 24.41 -44.29 50.41
CA GLU A 167 24.89 -43.17 49.62
C GLU A 167 24.37 -43.22 48.17
N ALA A 168 24.38 -44.42 47.59
CA ALA A 168 23.78 -44.64 46.25
C ALA A 168 22.25 -44.40 46.26
N ASP A 169 21.57 -44.84 47.34
CA ASP A 169 20.12 -44.62 47.51
C ASP A 169 19.78 -43.12 47.61
N VAL A 170 20.58 -42.33 48.33
CA VAL A 170 20.45 -40.85 48.35
C VAL A 170 20.65 -40.28 46.96
N SER A 171 21.66 -40.76 46.22
CA SER A 171 21.91 -40.30 44.85
C SER A 171 20.74 -40.63 43.92
N LEU A 172 20.18 -41.83 44.04
CA LEU A 172 18.98 -42.24 43.30
C LEU A 172 17.76 -41.37 43.66
N ALA A 173 17.53 -41.10 44.95
CA ALA A 173 16.44 -40.26 45.41
C ALA A 173 16.58 -38.79 44.92
N LYS A 174 17.81 -38.25 44.90
CA LYS A 174 18.11 -36.94 44.31
C LYS A 174 17.76 -36.89 42.82
N ALA A 175 18.11 -37.93 42.08
CA ALA A 175 17.74 -38.00 40.65
C ALA A 175 16.24 -38.06 40.45
N ARG A 176 15.48 -38.75 41.31
CA ARG A 176 14.00 -38.76 41.28
C ARG A 176 13.39 -37.39 41.58
N VAL A 177 13.94 -36.65 42.54
CA VAL A 177 13.51 -35.29 42.83
C VAL A 177 13.74 -34.41 41.62
N ALA A 178 14.90 -34.48 40.98
CA ALA A 178 15.21 -33.71 39.77
C ALA A 178 14.25 -34.05 38.61
N GLN A 179 13.92 -35.32 38.42
CA GLN A 179 12.93 -35.75 37.43
C GLN A 179 11.52 -35.20 37.72
N ALA A 180 11.08 -35.31 38.98
CA ALA A 180 9.76 -34.81 39.37
C ALA A 180 9.69 -33.28 39.27
N GLN A 181 10.76 -32.53 39.58
CA GLN A 181 10.88 -31.11 39.43
C GLN A 181 10.74 -30.73 37.94
N ALA A 182 11.49 -31.39 37.03
CA ALA A 182 11.39 -31.12 35.59
C ALA A 182 9.94 -31.32 35.06
N THR A 183 9.24 -32.35 35.54
CA THR A 183 7.84 -32.58 35.21
C THR A 183 6.93 -31.48 35.77
N LEU A 184 7.17 -31.00 36.97
CA LEU A 184 6.42 -29.89 37.58
C LEU A 184 6.59 -28.60 36.75
N ASP A 185 7.82 -28.28 36.37
CA ASP A 185 8.16 -27.10 35.57
C ASP A 185 7.49 -27.17 34.19
N GLU A 186 7.51 -28.34 33.53
CA GLU A 186 6.80 -28.58 32.27
C GLU A 186 5.29 -28.29 32.42
N ARG A 187 4.62 -28.79 33.44
CA ARG A 187 3.19 -28.59 33.65
C ARG A 187 2.86 -27.11 33.98
N GLN A 188 3.78 -26.43 34.65
CA GLN A 188 3.65 -25.01 34.95
C GLN A 188 3.71 -24.15 33.66
N GLU A 189 4.66 -24.50 32.78
CA GLU A 189 4.80 -23.84 31.47
C GLU A 189 3.53 -24.06 30.62
N VAL A 190 3.08 -25.33 30.50
CA VAL A 190 1.86 -25.63 29.74
C VAL A 190 0.62 -24.90 30.31
N LEU A 191 0.50 -24.72 31.62
CA LEU A 191 -0.55 -23.91 32.23
C LEU A 191 -0.39 -22.44 31.85
N SER A 192 0.83 -21.90 31.79
CA SER A 192 1.08 -20.51 31.42
C SER A 192 0.57 -20.19 30.00
N GLN A 193 0.68 -21.16 29.08
CA GLN A 193 0.25 -21.09 27.69
C GLN A 193 -1.28 -21.03 27.51
N THR A 194 -2.07 -21.33 28.57
CA THR A 194 -3.53 -21.13 28.54
C THR A 194 -3.94 -19.66 28.54
N THR A 195 -3.01 -18.76 28.88
CA THR A 195 -3.21 -17.32 28.75
C THR A 195 -2.34 -16.79 27.60
N ILE A 196 -2.97 -16.57 26.46
CA ILE A 196 -2.29 -16.07 25.27
C ILE A 196 -2.02 -14.58 25.43
N ARG A 197 -0.76 -14.18 25.31
CA ARG A 197 -0.29 -12.80 25.52
C ARG A 197 0.28 -12.21 24.26
N ALA A 198 0.27 -10.88 24.17
CA ALA A 198 0.87 -10.14 23.07
C ALA A 198 2.40 -10.26 23.08
N PRO A 199 3.06 -10.78 22.02
CA PRO A 199 4.52 -10.86 21.92
C PRO A 199 5.16 -9.51 21.62
N ILE A 200 4.41 -8.59 21.00
CA ILE A 200 4.82 -7.22 20.66
C ILE A 200 3.74 -6.23 21.13
N SER A 201 4.11 -4.96 21.29
CA SER A 201 3.14 -3.88 21.43
C SER A 201 2.65 -3.47 20.05
N GLY A 202 1.35 -3.18 19.90
CA GLY A 202 0.76 -2.81 18.61
C GLY A 202 -0.75 -2.86 18.63
N GLN A 203 -1.36 -2.66 17.47
CA GLN A 203 -2.81 -2.71 17.31
C GLN A 203 -3.28 -4.12 16.94
N VAL A 204 -4.43 -4.50 17.49
CA VAL A 204 -5.11 -5.78 17.23
C VAL A 204 -5.92 -5.66 15.94
N GLY A 205 -5.68 -6.58 15.01
CA GLY A 205 -6.48 -6.72 13.80
C GLY A 205 -6.91 -8.17 13.55
N ASN A 206 -7.84 -8.35 12.61
CA ASN A 206 -8.29 -9.67 12.17
C ASN A 206 -8.67 -10.63 13.31
N ARG A 207 -9.39 -10.11 14.33
CA ARG A 207 -9.85 -10.92 15.46
C ARG A 207 -10.79 -12.03 14.98
N ARG A 208 -10.38 -13.28 15.17
CA ARG A 208 -11.17 -14.48 14.90
C ARG A 208 -11.49 -15.27 16.18
N ALA A 209 -10.95 -14.83 17.31
CA ALA A 209 -11.15 -15.45 18.61
C ALA A 209 -12.54 -15.09 19.15
N GLU A 210 -13.39 -16.12 19.40
CA GLU A 210 -14.71 -15.96 20.01
C GLU A 210 -14.84 -16.84 21.25
N VAL A 211 -15.57 -16.34 22.26
CA VAL A 211 -15.83 -17.09 23.50
C VAL A 211 -16.62 -18.35 23.19
N GLY A 212 -16.21 -19.49 23.74
CA GLY A 212 -16.80 -20.80 23.48
C GLY A 212 -16.17 -21.56 22.32
N MET A 213 -15.30 -20.93 21.52
CA MET A 213 -14.61 -21.58 20.41
C MET A 213 -13.53 -22.55 20.93
N LEU A 214 -13.47 -23.77 20.41
CA LEU A 214 -12.34 -24.69 20.59
C LEU A 214 -11.22 -24.29 19.64
N VAL A 215 -10.03 -24.06 20.16
CA VAL A 215 -8.86 -23.64 19.40
C VAL A 215 -7.69 -24.61 19.57
N ASN A 216 -6.80 -24.63 18.58
CA ASN A 216 -5.57 -25.43 18.55
C ASN A 216 -4.45 -24.63 17.90
N SER A 217 -3.23 -25.20 17.80
CA SER A 217 -2.04 -24.54 17.24
C SER A 217 -2.17 -24.05 15.80
N ASN A 218 -3.16 -24.52 15.04
CA ASN A 218 -3.44 -24.06 13.66
C ASN A 218 -4.51 -22.97 13.60
N SER A 219 -5.14 -22.63 14.74
CA SER A 219 -6.20 -21.63 14.81
C SER A 219 -5.60 -20.23 14.89
N LYS A 220 -5.63 -19.45 13.81
CA LYS A 220 -5.23 -18.04 13.83
C LYS A 220 -6.25 -17.23 14.61
N LEU A 221 -5.83 -16.56 15.68
CA LEU A 221 -6.70 -15.80 16.58
C LEU A 221 -6.71 -14.31 16.26
N PHE A 222 -5.54 -13.73 16.06
CA PHE A 222 -5.35 -12.29 15.82
C PHE A 222 -4.20 -12.05 14.86
N THR A 223 -4.17 -10.83 14.33
CA THR A 223 -2.97 -10.22 13.76
C THR A 223 -2.62 -9.01 14.64
N LEU A 224 -1.39 -8.94 15.15
CA LEU A 224 -0.87 -7.76 15.82
C LEU A 224 0.04 -7.00 14.86
N GLY A 225 -0.16 -5.69 14.73
CA GLY A 225 0.64 -4.83 13.87
C GLY A 225 1.13 -3.57 14.60
N GLN A 226 2.40 -3.25 14.44
CA GLN A 226 2.95 -1.98 14.86
C GLN A 226 2.75 -0.97 13.74
N LEU A 227 1.81 -0.01 13.91
CA LEU A 227 1.35 0.93 12.89
C LEU A 227 1.79 2.38 13.12
N ASP A 228 2.47 2.70 14.21
CA ASP A 228 3.13 3.98 14.49
C ASP A 228 4.24 4.32 13.47
N SER A 229 4.78 3.29 12.87
CA SER A 229 5.70 3.34 11.75
C SER A 229 5.32 2.24 10.77
N VAL A 230 5.28 2.56 9.49
CA VAL A 230 4.93 1.62 8.42
C VAL A 230 6.08 1.48 7.44
N ARG A 231 6.02 0.44 6.66
CA ARG A 231 6.94 0.16 5.57
C ARG A 231 6.15 0.11 4.27
N VAL A 232 6.62 0.85 3.28
CA VAL A 232 6.08 0.77 1.92
C VAL A 232 7.03 -0.10 1.10
N GLU A 233 6.52 -1.20 0.58
CA GLU A 233 7.25 -2.08 -0.32
C GLU A 233 6.92 -1.74 -1.76
N ILE A 234 7.94 -1.51 -2.57
CA ILE A 234 7.85 -1.30 -4.02
C ILE A 234 8.65 -2.39 -4.74
N ILE A 235 8.24 -2.69 -5.96
CA ILE A 235 8.91 -3.69 -6.80
C ILE A 235 9.76 -2.96 -7.82
N LEU A 236 11.07 -3.28 -7.85
CA LEU A 236 12.03 -2.77 -8.81
C LEU A 236 12.43 -3.88 -9.78
N THR A 237 12.45 -3.58 -11.07
CA THR A 237 13.03 -4.48 -12.08
C THR A 237 14.55 -4.39 -12.08
N ASP A 238 15.23 -5.36 -12.65
CA ASP A 238 16.69 -5.38 -12.82
C ASP A 238 17.20 -4.14 -13.55
N HIS A 239 16.48 -3.69 -14.59
CA HIS A 239 16.81 -2.47 -15.34
C HIS A 239 16.81 -1.23 -14.42
N MET A 240 15.83 -1.10 -13.51
CA MET A 240 15.70 0.04 -12.58
C MET A 240 16.87 0.10 -11.59
N LEU A 241 17.50 -1.02 -11.28
CA LEU A 241 18.66 -1.08 -10.36
C LEU A 241 19.91 -0.37 -10.89
N SER A 242 19.95 -0.03 -12.18
CA SER A 242 21.03 0.77 -12.75
C SER A 242 21.03 2.20 -12.22
N TYR A 243 19.85 2.79 -12.01
CA TYR A 243 19.65 4.20 -11.61
C TYR A 243 18.95 4.39 -10.27
N ILE A 244 18.15 3.45 -9.79
CA ILE A 244 17.53 3.54 -8.47
C ILE A 244 18.48 3.00 -7.40
N LYS A 245 18.81 3.84 -6.41
CA LYS A 245 19.75 3.54 -5.33
C LYS A 245 19.14 3.85 -3.96
N LYS A 246 19.64 3.15 -2.93
CA LYS A 246 19.33 3.46 -1.54
C LYS A 246 19.59 4.93 -1.21
N GLY A 247 18.71 5.54 -0.41
CA GLY A 247 18.84 6.92 0.04
C GLY A 247 18.20 7.97 -0.85
N GLN A 248 17.78 7.61 -2.06
CA GLN A 248 17.06 8.52 -2.96
C GLN A 248 15.76 9.01 -2.34
N ARG A 249 15.41 10.26 -2.65
CA ARG A 249 14.15 10.88 -2.23
C ARG A 249 12.98 10.16 -2.87
N THR A 250 11.94 9.95 -2.10
CA THR A 250 10.68 9.38 -2.56
C THR A 250 9.51 10.24 -2.10
N GLU A 251 8.49 10.34 -2.94
CA GLU A 251 7.20 10.95 -2.60
C GLU A 251 6.11 9.89 -2.69
N ILE A 252 5.36 9.76 -1.59
CA ILE A 252 4.33 8.74 -1.44
C ILE A 252 2.99 9.44 -1.45
N GLY A 253 2.13 9.09 -2.41
CA GLY A 253 0.77 9.58 -2.55
C GLY A 253 -0.23 8.44 -2.47
N SER A 254 -1.37 8.68 -1.86
CA SER A 254 -2.50 7.74 -1.93
C SER A 254 -3.42 8.14 -3.07
N GLY A 255 -3.78 7.20 -3.93
CA GLY A 255 -4.59 7.43 -5.13
C GLY A 255 -6.01 7.93 -4.87
N SER A 256 -6.49 7.88 -3.64
CA SER A 256 -7.82 8.37 -3.28
C SER A 256 -7.79 9.00 -1.89
N GLY A 257 -7.75 10.33 -1.83
CA GLY A 257 -8.08 11.08 -0.62
C GLY A 257 -6.95 11.77 0.14
N PHE A 258 -5.70 11.66 -0.27
CA PHE A 258 -4.62 12.44 0.33
C PHE A 258 -4.21 13.59 -0.58
N SER A 259 -4.50 14.82 -0.16
CA SER A 259 -4.04 16.04 -0.83
C SER A 259 -2.54 16.31 -0.64
N GLU A 260 -1.89 15.60 0.27
CA GLU A 260 -0.50 15.81 0.64
C GLU A 260 0.35 14.58 0.30
N PHE A 261 1.48 14.81 -0.38
CA PHE A 261 2.50 13.81 -0.59
C PHE A 261 3.38 13.69 0.67
N LEU A 262 3.60 12.46 1.11
CA LEU A 262 4.53 12.17 2.19
C LEU A 262 5.93 11.97 1.61
N THR A 263 6.88 12.78 2.04
CA THR A 263 8.27 12.67 1.59
C THR A 263 9.04 11.70 2.49
N ALA A 264 9.73 10.75 1.88
CA ALA A 264 10.60 9.79 2.55
C ALA A 264 11.87 9.54 1.72
N ARG A 265 12.67 8.57 2.17
CA ARG A 265 13.85 8.10 1.42
C ARG A 265 13.81 6.59 1.27
N LEU A 266 14.29 6.10 0.14
CA LEU A 266 14.44 4.67 -0.11
C LEU A 266 15.40 4.08 0.93
N SER A 267 14.86 3.27 1.86
CA SER A 267 15.58 2.79 3.04
C SER A 267 16.48 1.60 2.71
N ARG A 268 15.96 0.66 1.95
CA ARG A 268 16.62 -0.61 1.62
C ARG A 268 16.19 -1.11 0.25
N ILE A 269 17.09 -1.84 -0.40
CA ILE A 269 16.80 -2.64 -1.61
C ILE A 269 17.28 -4.05 -1.28
N SER A 270 16.44 -5.04 -1.49
CA SER A 270 16.81 -6.45 -1.31
C SER A 270 17.90 -6.83 -2.32
N PRO A 271 18.98 -7.53 -1.90
CA PRO A 271 20.04 -7.97 -2.80
C PRO A 271 19.66 -9.19 -3.65
N PHE A 272 18.48 -9.78 -3.42
CA PHE A 272 18.03 -10.96 -4.14
C PHE A 272 16.97 -10.58 -5.18
N LEU A 273 17.19 -11.00 -6.42
CA LEU A 273 16.18 -10.91 -7.48
C LEU A 273 15.37 -12.20 -7.55
N HIS A 274 14.10 -12.04 -7.83
CA HIS A 274 13.23 -13.17 -8.13
C HIS A 274 13.58 -13.74 -9.52
N PRO A 275 13.88 -15.04 -9.64
CA PRO A 275 14.48 -15.62 -10.86
C PRO A 275 13.56 -15.61 -12.09
N ILE A 276 12.23 -15.52 -11.87
CA ILE A 276 11.25 -15.54 -12.98
C ILE A 276 10.89 -14.12 -13.40
N THR A 277 10.64 -13.22 -12.43
CA THR A 277 10.15 -11.86 -12.72
C THR A 277 11.27 -10.84 -12.89
N HIS A 278 12.53 -11.23 -12.65
CA HIS A 278 13.71 -10.36 -12.69
C HIS A 278 13.50 -9.06 -11.92
N SER A 279 12.88 -9.18 -10.73
CA SER A 279 12.53 -8.04 -9.89
C SER A 279 12.94 -8.27 -8.45
N THR A 280 13.12 -7.19 -7.71
CA THR A 280 13.44 -7.19 -6.29
C THR A 280 12.53 -6.25 -5.53
N VAL A 281 12.47 -6.41 -4.21
CA VAL A 281 11.70 -5.56 -3.32
C VAL A 281 12.59 -4.45 -2.78
N ALA A 282 12.12 -3.23 -2.86
CA ALA A 282 12.69 -2.11 -2.15
C ALA A 282 11.72 -1.60 -1.09
N GLU A 283 12.27 -1.11 0.01
CA GLU A 283 11.51 -0.74 1.21
C GLU A 283 11.76 0.72 1.58
N ILE A 284 10.68 1.39 1.93
CA ILE A 284 10.67 2.77 2.41
C ILE A 284 10.04 2.77 3.80
N ASP A 285 10.84 3.05 4.83
CA ASP A 285 10.33 3.21 6.19
C ASP A 285 9.77 4.61 6.38
N LEU A 286 8.56 4.71 6.94
CA LEU A 286 7.82 5.95 7.10
C LEU A 286 7.18 6.01 8.49
N ALA A 287 7.30 7.15 9.17
CA ALA A 287 6.54 7.42 10.39
C ALA A 287 5.06 7.64 10.05
N ASN A 288 4.17 7.11 10.86
CA ASN A 288 2.72 7.17 10.67
C ASN A 288 2.00 7.59 11.95
N PRO A 289 2.33 8.78 12.53
CA PRO A 289 1.79 9.22 13.81
C PRO A 289 0.26 9.40 13.77
N ASP A 290 -0.27 9.84 12.65
CA ASP A 290 -1.69 10.09 12.46
C ASP A 290 -2.50 8.85 12.10
N GLY A 291 -1.85 7.67 11.90
CA GLY A 291 -2.52 6.44 11.50
C GLY A 291 -3.16 6.49 10.10
N LYS A 292 -2.78 7.47 9.25
CA LYS A 292 -3.35 7.64 7.92
C LYS A 292 -3.07 6.46 6.99
N LEU A 293 -1.91 5.82 7.14
CA LEU A 293 -1.51 4.66 6.35
C LEU A 293 -1.87 3.38 7.09
N MET A 294 -2.72 2.57 6.50
CA MET A 294 -3.11 1.26 7.02
C MET A 294 -2.36 0.15 6.29
N SER A 295 -1.99 -0.91 7.03
CA SER A 295 -1.38 -2.10 6.43
C SER A 295 -2.32 -2.72 5.40
N GLY A 296 -1.82 -3.00 4.20
CA GLY A 296 -2.58 -3.49 3.06
C GLY A 296 -3.03 -2.42 2.06
N MET A 297 -2.83 -1.13 2.35
CA MET A 297 -3.12 -0.06 1.38
C MET A 297 -2.13 -0.07 0.22
N PHE A 298 -2.64 0.22 -0.98
CA PHE A 298 -1.80 0.55 -2.13
C PHE A 298 -1.59 2.06 -2.19
N VAL A 299 -0.35 2.45 -2.46
CA VAL A 299 0.08 3.83 -2.58
C VAL A 299 0.90 4.01 -3.86
N SER A 300 0.88 5.21 -4.44
CA SER A 300 1.81 5.57 -5.50
C SER A 300 3.11 6.09 -4.89
N VAL A 301 4.24 5.64 -5.41
CA VAL A 301 5.56 6.06 -4.96
C VAL A 301 6.33 6.63 -6.14
N ASP A 302 6.67 7.89 -6.08
CA ASP A 302 7.56 8.55 -7.04
C ASP A 302 8.98 8.54 -6.48
N VAL A 303 9.89 7.83 -7.14
CA VAL A 303 11.31 7.75 -6.77
C VAL A 303 12.10 8.72 -7.64
N PHE A 304 12.80 9.67 -7.01
CA PHE A 304 13.66 10.64 -7.70
C PHE A 304 15.05 10.06 -7.87
N TYR A 305 15.48 9.85 -9.12
CA TYR A 305 16.76 9.19 -9.39
C TYR A 305 17.80 10.08 -10.07
N GLY A 306 17.46 11.32 -10.37
CA GLY A 306 18.39 12.28 -10.95
C GLY A 306 17.69 13.51 -11.49
N GLU A 307 18.44 14.28 -12.24
CA GLU A 307 17.96 15.41 -13.03
C GLU A 307 18.49 15.21 -14.46
N SER A 308 17.72 15.65 -15.46
CA SER A 308 18.17 15.68 -16.84
C SER A 308 19.22 16.78 -17.02
N ASP A 309 19.93 16.75 -18.14
CA ASP A 309 20.67 17.90 -18.60
C ASP A 309 19.77 19.12 -18.71
N GLN A 310 20.36 20.32 -18.62
CA GLN A 310 19.61 21.56 -18.78
C GLN A 310 18.99 21.63 -20.17
N ALA A 311 17.69 21.87 -20.21
CA ALA A 311 16.91 21.88 -21.43
C ALA A 311 15.83 22.98 -21.37
N THR A 312 15.20 23.27 -22.49
CA THR A 312 13.98 24.06 -22.50
C THR A 312 12.83 23.19 -22.03
N LEU A 313 12.24 23.55 -20.88
CA LEU A 313 11.13 22.83 -20.27
C LEU A 313 9.81 23.32 -20.84
N VAL A 314 8.98 22.36 -21.26
CA VAL A 314 7.63 22.60 -21.74
C VAL A 314 6.67 21.61 -21.08
N PRO A 315 5.39 21.95 -20.87
CA PRO A 315 4.41 20.99 -20.40
C PRO A 315 4.27 19.83 -21.38
N LEU A 316 4.04 18.60 -20.85
CA LEU A 316 3.81 17.42 -21.72
C LEU A 316 2.65 17.63 -22.69
N SER A 317 1.61 18.36 -22.26
CA SER A 317 0.45 18.70 -23.10
C SER A 317 0.80 19.56 -24.30
N SER A 318 1.96 20.22 -24.35
CA SER A 318 2.39 21.02 -25.49
C SER A 318 3.04 20.22 -26.61
N LEU A 319 3.48 18.99 -26.32
CA LEU A 319 4.05 18.11 -27.34
C LEU A 319 2.95 17.63 -28.30
N TYR A 320 3.14 17.92 -29.55
CA TYR A 320 2.21 17.58 -30.63
C TYR A 320 2.89 16.67 -31.66
N ASN A 321 2.24 15.55 -31.95
CA ASN A 321 2.69 14.66 -33.01
C ASN A 321 1.98 15.10 -34.31
N ASN A 322 2.72 15.65 -35.25
CA ASN A 322 2.16 16.12 -36.50
C ASN A 322 1.69 14.93 -37.36
N PRO A 323 0.38 14.79 -37.61
CA PRO A 323 -0.16 13.64 -38.33
C PRO A 323 0.31 13.57 -39.79
N ASN A 324 0.79 14.67 -40.35
CA ASN A 324 1.25 14.73 -41.74
C ASN A 324 2.73 14.35 -41.91
N SER A 325 3.60 14.75 -40.97
CA SER A 325 5.05 14.44 -41.03
C SER A 325 5.47 13.30 -40.10
N GLY A 326 4.65 12.97 -39.08
CA GLY A 326 4.99 11.99 -38.04
C GLY A 326 6.03 12.54 -37.02
N GLU A 327 6.42 13.80 -37.11
CA GLU A 327 7.40 14.43 -36.24
C GLU A 327 6.76 14.95 -34.96
N ILE A 328 7.50 14.81 -33.85
CA ILE A 328 7.13 15.42 -32.58
C ILE A 328 7.66 16.86 -32.57
N GLY A 329 6.78 17.79 -32.23
CA GLY A 329 7.14 19.20 -32.14
C GLY A 329 6.20 19.98 -31.25
N VAL A 330 6.37 21.29 -31.24
CA VAL A 330 5.55 22.24 -30.50
C VAL A 330 5.12 23.41 -31.39
N TYR A 331 3.96 23.97 -31.11
CA TYR A 331 3.53 25.23 -31.75
C TYR A 331 4.04 26.38 -30.92
N VAL A 332 4.86 27.25 -31.51
CA VAL A 332 5.46 28.41 -30.85
C VAL A 332 5.07 29.71 -31.54
N THR A 333 5.03 30.79 -30.76
CA THR A 333 5.00 32.16 -31.26
C THR A 333 6.11 32.98 -30.63
N GLU A 334 6.77 33.82 -31.44
CA GLU A 334 7.79 34.77 -31.01
C GLU A 334 7.18 36.14 -30.67
N ALA A 335 5.87 36.34 -31.00
CA ALA A 335 5.20 37.61 -30.72
C ALA A 335 5.09 37.79 -29.19
N PRO A 336 5.47 38.97 -28.67
CA PRO A 336 5.29 39.28 -27.27
C PRO A 336 3.77 39.29 -26.93
N LEU A 337 3.43 38.45 -25.93
CA LEU A 337 2.06 38.41 -25.43
C LEU A 337 2.01 39.27 -24.15
N ASP A 338 1.78 40.55 -24.29
CA ASP A 338 1.77 41.54 -23.19
C ASP A 338 0.50 41.44 -22.31
N ARG A 339 0.15 40.21 -21.87
CA ARG A 339 -1.00 40.02 -20.99
C ARG A 339 -0.62 39.20 -19.77
N GLU A 340 -1.11 39.59 -18.62
CA GLU A 340 -0.92 38.82 -17.39
C GLU A 340 -1.47 37.39 -17.55
N PRO A 341 -0.68 36.37 -17.21
CA PRO A 341 -1.12 34.98 -17.27
C PRO A 341 -2.30 34.72 -16.32
N VAL A 342 -3.28 33.97 -16.77
CA VAL A 342 -4.40 33.53 -15.92
C VAL A 342 -3.87 32.61 -14.86
N SER A 343 -4.15 32.89 -13.59
CA SER A 343 -3.82 32.06 -12.43
C SER A 343 -5.07 31.35 -11.89
N ILE A 344 -4.85 30.30 -11.09
CA ILE A 344 -5.91 29.49 -10.45
C ILE A 344 -6.90 30.35 -9.65
N SER A 345 -6.43 31.45 -9.05
CA SER A 345 -7.24 32.37 -8.26
C SER A 345 -8.16 33.29 -9.06
N SER A 346 -8.03 33.32 -10.38
CA SER A 346 -8.83 34.15 -11.27
C SER A 346 -10.03 33.45 -11.91
N SER A 347 -10.43 32.31 -11.39
CA SER A 347 -11.58 31.51 -11.81
C SER A 347 -12.90 32.33 -11.65
N GLY A 348 -13.30 33.03 -12.66
CA GLY A 348 -14.53 33.85 -12.68
C GLY A 348 -14.45 35.12 -13.54
N LYS A 349 -13.26 35.59 -13.89
CA LYS A 349 -13.10 36.65 -14.90
C LYS A 349 -12.79 36.02 -16.25
N SER A 350 -13.66 36.23 -17.24
CA SER A 350 -13.41 35.85 -18.63
C SER A 350 -12.07 36.47 -19.04
N ALA A 351 -11.04 35.64 -19.14
CA ALA A 351 -9.72 36.09 -19.55
C ALA A 351 -9.80 36.57 -21.00
N ALA A 352 -9.47 37.83 -21.23
CA ALA A 352 -9.51 38.41 -22.56
C ALA A 352 -8.50 37.68 -23.47
N LEU A 353 -8.99 37.20 -24.61
CA LEU A 353 -8.15 36.60 -25.65
C LEU A 353 -7.27 37.69 -26.31
N SER A 354 -6.07 37.30 -26.74
CA SER A 354 -5.21 38.22 -27.51
C SER A 354 -5.79 38.59 -28.87
N GLU A 355 -5.21 39.60 -29.53
CA GLU A 355 -5.33 39.73 -30.97
C GLU A 355 -4.81 38.46 -31.67
N PRO A 356 -5.27 38.19 -32.91
CA PRO A 356 -4.82 37.02 -33.65
C PRO A 356 -3.29 37.01 -33.85
N VAL A 357 -2.64 35.93 -33.38
CA VAL A 357 -1.18 35.73 -33.45
C VAL A 357 -0.88 34.53 -34.33
N LYS A 358 0.21 34.61 -35.10
CA LYS A 358 0.70 33.47 -35.92
C LYS A 358 1.53 32.54 -35.08
N PHE A 359 1.30 31.24 -35.24
CA PHE A 359 2.07 30.17 -34.67
C PHE A 359 2.82 29.42 -35.76
N LYS A 360 3.99 28.87 -35.37
CA LYS A 360 4.82 28.02 -36.22
C LYS A 360 4.99 26.67 -35.54
N PHE A 361 4.79 25.59 -36.25
CA PHE A 361 5.20 24.27 -35.80
C PHE A 361 6.71 24.16 -35.87
N VAL A 362 7.35 23.78 -34.76
CA VAL A 362 8.78 23.57 -34.68
C VAL A 362 9.02 22.13 -34.24
N PRO A 363 9.63 21.29 -35.08
CA PRO A 363 10.08 19.97 -34.66
C PRO A 363 11.10 20.12 -33.53
N VAL A 364 11.04 19.25 -32.52
CA VAL A 364 11.91 19.29 -31.34
C VAL A 364 12.44 17.91 -31.01
N ASP A 365 13.66 17.86 -30.49
CA ASP A 365 14.23 16.65 -29.92
C ASP A 365 13.88 16.61 -28.43
N VAL A 366 13.26 15.52 -28.01
CA VAL A 366 12.90 15.31 -26.60
C VAL A 366 14.10 14.70 -25.87
N ILE A 367 14.77 15.52 -25.04
CA ILE A 367 15.94 15.11 -24.24
C ILE A 367 15.51 14.23 -23.08
N ALA A 368 14.44 14.64 -22.37
CA ALA A 368 13.89 13.89 -21.25
C ALA A 368 12.37 14.13 -21.11
N LYS A 369 11.67 13.12 -20.65
CA LYS A 369 10.23 13.22 -20.30
C LYS A 369 10.08 13.00 -18.80
N GLY A 370 9.59 14.02 -18.11
CA GLY A 370 9.10 13.88 -16.74
C GLY A 370 7.60 13.56 -16.71
N ARG A 371 7.01 13.70 -15.53
CA ARG A 371 5.60 13.41 -15.33
C ARG A 371 4.67 14.46 -15.94
N MET A 372 5.01 15.74 -15.79
CA MET A 372 4.18 16.89 -16.18
C MET A 372 4.84 17.73 -17.25
N GLU A 373 6.14 17.61 -17.42
CA GLU A 373 6.99 18.41 -18.24
C GLU A 373 7.90 17.55 -19.13
N ALA A 374 8.34 18.12 -20.23
CA ALA A 374 9.39 17.54 -21.06
C ALA A 374 10.54 18.55 -21.22
N GLY A 375 11.76 18.06 -21.14
CA GLY A 375 12.94 18.79 -21.55
C GLY A 375 13.17 18.59 -23.05
N ILE A 376 13.17 19.66 -23.80
CA ILE A 376 13.32 19.65 -25.26
C ILE A 376 14.46 20.54 -25.71
N SER A 377 14.98 20.27 -26.92
CA SER A 377 15.87 21.17 -27.66
C SER A 377 15.20 21.64 -28.95
N GLY A 378 15.66 22.76 -29.49
CA GLY A 378 15.18 23.29 -30.77
C GLY A 378 14.31 24.54 -30.65
N ILE A 379 13.97 25.01 -29.43
CA ILE A 379 13.26 26.29 -29.22
C ILE A 379 13.95 27.15 -28.18
N ASP A 380 13.71 28.46 -28.26
CA ASP A 380 14.19 29.42 -27.26
C ASP A 380 13.42 29.26 -25.93
N PRO A 381 14.10 29.27 -24.76
CA PRO A 381 13.46 29.15 -23.45
C PRO A 381 12.40 30.19 -23.08
N LYS A 382 12.34 31.30 -23.79
CA LYS A 382 11.34 32.36 -23.58
C LYS A 382 10.16 32.30 -24.55
N SER A 383 10.14 31.33 -25.45
CA SER A 383 9.07 31.17 -26.43
C SER A 383 7.75 30.81 -25.76
N TRP A 384 6.64 31.32 -26.30
CA TRP A 384 5.31 30.90 -25.90
C TRP A 384 4.92 29.63 -26.63
N VAL A 385 4.54 28.61 -25.90
CA VAL A 385 4.24 27.27 -26.39
C VAL A 385 2.76 26.96 -26.14
N VAL A 386 2.08 26.47 -27.16
CA VAL A 386 0.64 26.09 -27.05
C VAL A 386 0.51 24.81 -26.23
N THR A 387 -0.38 24.83 -25.26
CA THR A 387 -0.65 23.68 -24.36
C THR A 387 -2.00 23.03 -24.62
N ILE A 388 -2.98 23.78 -25.15
CA ILE A 388 -4.32 23.31 -25.51
C ILE A 388 -4.72 23.95 -26.83
N GLY A 389 -5.31 23.16 -27.73
CA GLY A 389 -5.82 23.62 -29.03
C GLY A 389 -4.85 23.47 -30.19
N GLN A 390 -3.80 22.67 -30.06
CA GLN A 390 -2.81 22.40 -31.12
C GLN A 390 -3.47 21.88 -32.40
N ASP A 391 -4.45 20.98 -32.26
CA ASP A 391 -5.18 20.40 -33.40
C ASP A 391 -5.90 21.47 -34.26
N LEU A 392 -6.24 22.62 -33.68
CA LEU A 392 -6.88 23.70 -34.37
C LEU A 392 -5.89 24.51 -35.22
N LEU A 393 -4.59 24.38 -34.98
CA LEU A 393 -3.50 25.08 -35.68
C LEU A 393 -3.01 24.33 -36.93
N GLY A 394 -3.28 23.03 -37.04
CA GLY A 394 -2.86 22.19 -38.19
C GLY A 394 -3.58 22.44 -39.49
N GLY A 395 -4.55 23.40 -39.51
CA GLY A 395 -5.31 23.79 -40.68
C GLY A 395 -4.67 24.92 -41.51
N ALA A 396 -5.38 25.42 -42.51
CA ALA A 396 -4.89 26.40 -43.50
C ALA A 396 -4.48 27.79 -42.93
N SER A 397 -4.71 28.09 -41.66
CA SER A 397 -4.22 29.32 -41.02
C SER A 397 -3.62 29.00 -39.66
N ASN A 398 -2.31 28.98 -39.55
CA ASN A 398 -1.56 28.88 -38.29
C ASN A 398 -1.75 30.13 -37.40
N THR A 399 -2.97 30.69 -37.33
CA THR A 399 -3.28 31.93 -36.61
C THR A 399 -4.36 31.62 -35.59
N ALA A 400 -4.12 32.00 -34.32
CA ALA A 400 -5.07 31.81 -33.22
C ALA A 400 -5.09 33.03 -32.30
N ARG A 401 -6.15 33.16 -31.51
CA ARG A 401 -6.21 34.04 -30.35
C ARG A 401 -5.71 33.30 -29.15
N VAL A 402 -4.87 33.95 -28.35
CA VAL A 402 -4.15 33.29 -27.26
C VAL A 402 -4.74 33.70 -25.92
N ARG A 403 -4.96 32.71 -25.07
CA ARG A 403 -5.10 32.85 -23.63
C ARG A 403 -3.78 32.50 -22.99
N THR A 404 -3.08 33.47 -22.42
CA THR A 404 -1.86 33.20 -21.67
C THR A 404 -2.18 32.57 -20.32
N VAL A 405 -1.51 31.47 -19.98
CA VAL A 405 -1.68 30.74 -18.72
C VAL A 405 -0.34 30.60 -18.01
N ASN A 406 -0.39 30.45 -16.67
CA ASN A 406 0.80 30.16 -15.90
C ASN A 406 1.04 28.64 -15.78
N TRP A 407 2.26 28.24 -15.38
CA TRP A 407 2.63 26.84 -15.20
C TRP A 407 1.72 26.12 -14.19
N ALA A 408 1.37 26.77 -13.08
CA ALA A 408 0.53 26.16 -12.05
C ALA A 408 -0.86 25.77 -12.57
N TRP A 409 -1.44 26.56 -13.49
CA TRP A 409 -2.68 26.24 -14.16
C TRP A 409 -2.56 24.98 -15.02
N VAL A 410 -1.50 24.90 -15.84
CA VAL A 410 -1.27 23.75 -16.72
C VAL A 410 -1.00 22.48 -15.89
N GLU A 411 -0.21 22.57 -14.82
CA GLU A 411 0.04 21.46 -13.91
C GLU A 411 -1.24 20.97 -13.25
N GLN A 412 -2.11 21.87 -12.83
CA GLN A 412 -3.41 21.48 -12.24
C GLN A 412 -4.25 20.71 -13.26
N LEU A 413 -4.37 21.20 -14.49
CA LEU A 413 -5.13 20.52 -15.54
C LEU A 413 -4.57 19.14 -15.88
N GLN A 414 -3.24 18.99 -15.89
CA GLN A 414 -2.58 17.70 -16.15
C GLN A 414 -2.70 16.72 -14.98
N ARG A 415 -2.89 17.20 -13.74
CA ARG A 415 -3.12 16.37 -12.55
C ARG A 415 -4.52 15.77 -12.49
N LEU A 416 -5.50 16.42 -13.13
CA LEU A 416 -6.87 15.91 -13.20
C LEU A 416 -6.85 14.58 -13.97
N GLN A 417 -7.12 13.49 -13.25
CA GLN A 417 -7.29 12.18 -13.87
C GLN A 417 -8.69 12.12 -14.51
N ARG A 418 -8.86 11.21 -15.46
CA ARG A 418 -10.15 11.05 -16.17
C ARG A 418 -11.31 10.73 -15.20
N GLU A 419 -11.01 10.10 -14.09
CA GLU A 419 -11.98 9.75 -13.03
C GLU A 419 -12.42 10.98 -12.23
N ASP A 420 -11.49 11.87 -11.90
CA ASP A 420 -11.79 13.13 -11.19
C ASP A 420 -12.68 14.04 -12.04
N PHE A 421 -12.47 14.04 -13.36
CA PHE A 421 -13.29 14.79 -14.31
C PHE A 421 -14.73 14.24 -14.41
N LEU A 422 -14.88 12.93 -14.36
CA LEU A 422 -16.19 12.26 -14.36
C LEU A 422 -16.96 12.55 -13.06
N GLU A 423 -16.31 12.53 -11.92
CA GLU A 423 -16.93 12.88 -10.63
C GLU A 423 -17.36 14.34 -10.59
N GLU A 424 -16.54 15.27 -11.08
CA GLU A 424 -16.89 16.69 -11.14
C GLU A 424 -18.07 16.96 -12.10
N ILE A 425 -18.08 16.29 -13.25
CA ILE A 425 -19.22 16.36 -14.20
C ILE A 425 -20.48 15.78 -13.57
N MET A 426 -20.38 14.64 -12.89
CA MET A 426 -21.53 14.02 -12.23
C MET A 426 -22.06 14.90 -11.08
N GLN A 427 -21.19 15.51 -10.29
CA GLN A 427 -21.59 16.46 -9.24
C GLN A 427 -22.29 17.67 -9.82
N LYS A 428 -21.73 18.30 -10.86
CA LYS A 428 -22.38 19.43 -11.55
C LYS A 428 -23.72 19.08 -12.19
N GLN A 429 -23.85 17.87 -12.74
CA GLN A 429 -25.14 17.38 -13.26
C GLN A 429 -26.15 17.13 -12.15
N GLN A 430 -25.74 16.62 -11.00
CA GLN A 430 -26.60 16.43 -9.84
C GLN A 430 -27.04 17.76 -9.22
N GLU A 431 -26.17 18.76 -9.15
CA GLU A 431 -26.50 20.11 -8.70
C GLU A 431 -27.49 20.79 -9.67
N ALA A 432 -27.24 20.75 -10.97
CA ALA A 432 -28.14 21.26 -11.97
C ALA A 432 -29.51 20.56 -11.97
N ALA A 433 -29.55 19.25 -11.70
CA ALA A 433 -30.80 18.51 -11.56
C ALA A 433 -31.57 18.91 -10.28
N ARG A 434 -30.86 19.15 -9.16
CA ARG A 434 -31.47 19.66 -7.93
C ARG A 434 -32.03 21.05 -8.08
N ASP A 435 -31.31 21.95 -8.74
CA ASP A 435 -31.77 23.32 -9.04
C ASP A 435 -32.98 23.31 -9.94
N SER A 436 -33.00 22.46 -10.96
CA SER A 436 -34.18 22.33 -11.86
C SER A 436 -35.41 21.74 -11.14
N MET A 437 -35.21 20.84 -10.15
CA MET A 437 -36.30 20.31 -9.31
C MET A 437 -36.82 21.36 -8.30
N SER A 438 -35.93 22.20 -7.76
CA SER A 438 -36.31 23.29 -6.86
C SER A 438 -37.12 24.35 -7.57
N LEU A 439 -36.72 24.73 -8.79
CA LEU A 439 -37.46 25.66 -9.66
C LEU A 439 -38.85 25.11 -10.08
N LYS A 440 -38.95 23.81 -10.38
CA LYS A 440 -40.25 23.17 -10.66
C LYS A 440 -41.19 23.14 -9.44
N ARG A 441 -40.67 22.96 -8.22
CA ARG A 441 -41.46 23.01 -6.98
C ARG A 441 -41.96 24.42 -6.67
N LEU A 442 -41.16 25.46 -6.92
CA LEU A 442 -41.55 26.85 -6.74
C LEU A 442 -42.66 27.28 -7.73
N ASN A 443 -42.64 26.79 -8.97
CA ASN A 443 -43.68 27.08 -9.97
C ASN A 443 -44.99 26.30 -9.77
N SER A 444 -44.94 25.15 -9.06
CA SER A 444 -46.13 24.33 -8.76
C SER A 444 -46.85 24.75 -7.47
N THR A 445 -46.29 25.71 -6.70
CA THR A 445 -46.93 26.30 -5.50
C THR A 445 -47.54 27.68 -5.78
N SER A 446 -47.48 28.15 -7.01
CA SER A 446 -48.03 29.45 -7.45
C SER A 446 -49.25 29.34 -8.39
N GLU A 447 -49.76 28.12 -8.57
CA GLU A 447 -51.11 27.85 -9.11
C GLU A 447 -52.00 27.31 -7.97
#